data_bb6b24a5018102bb4f01139d894d92f4
#
_entry.id   bb6b24a5018102bb4f01139d894d92f4
#
_cell.length_a   1.000
_cell.length_b   1.000
_cell.length_c   1.000
_cell.angle_alpha   90.00
_cell.angle_beta   90.00
_cell.angle_gamma   90.00
#
_symmetry.space_group_name_H-M   'P 1'
#
loop_
_entity.id
_entity.type
_entity.pdbx_description
1 polymer ?
#
loop_
_entity_poly.entity_id
_entity_poly.type
_entity_poly.pdbx_seq_one_letter_code
_entity_poly.pdbx_strand_id
1 'polypeptide(L)'
;EIMPSLVGSEMCIRDRGEGVCMLGPVRFHYGCHTRVGNHCFMNFNFTVQDDAPVTIGDHCNFGPNVTIVTPMHPMLPDERRGMVCDDGVERFLCYAKPVTIGHDCWFGANVVVCPGVTIGENCVIGAGSVVTRDIPTGSFAAGNPARVIRPITAADTVRGRFPGIRG
;
A
#
# COMPACT_ATOMS: atom_id res chain seq x y z
N GLU A 1 -17.98 -16.09 -10.56
CA GLU A 1 -16.94 -16.38 -11.56
C GLU A 1 -15.59 -16.06 -10.95
N ILE A 2 -14.79 -17.09 -10.72
CA ILE A 2 -13.41 -16.92 -10.23
C ILE A 2 -12.61 -16.40 -11.42
N MET A 3 -12.31 -15.09 -11.42
CA MET A 3 -11.40 -14.55 -12.42
C MET A 3 -9.99 -15.09 -12.14
N PRO A 4 -9.29 -15.63 -13.16
CA PRO A 4 -7.93 -16.10 -12.95
C PRO A 4 -7.05 -14.92 -12.52
N SER A 5 -6.27 -15.11 -11.46
CA SER A 5 -5.27 -14.15 -11.03
C SER A 5 -4.29 -13.92 -12.18
N LEU A 6 -4.35 -12.75 -12.80
CA LEU A 6 -3.39 -12.35 -13.82
C LEU A 6 -2.06 -12.02 -13.12
N VAL A 7 -1.26 -13.06 -12.96
CA VAL A 7 0.13 -12.93 -12.54
C VAL A 7 0.92 -12.28 -13.69
N GLY A 8 1.40 -11.07 -13.49
CA GLY A 8 2.52 -10.55 -14.26
C GLY A 8 2.21 -9.75 -15.52
N SER A 9 1.28 -8.81 -15.51
CA SER A 9 1.27 -7.78 -16.55
C SER A 9 0.90 -6.41 -16.01
N GLU A 10 1.53 -5.38 -16.56
CA GLU A 10 1.24 -3.95 -16.32
C GLU A 10 -0.22 -3.54 -16.64
N MET A 11 -1.03 -4.46 -17.13
CA MET A 11 -2.39 -4.24 -17.60
C MET A 11 -3.48 -4.33 -16.52
N CYS A 12 -3.15 -4.68 -15.28
CA CYS A 12 -4.17 -4.95 -14.26
C CYS A 12 -4.67 -3.71 -13.52
N ILE A 13 -4.01 -2.55 -13.62
CA ILE A 13 -4.46 -1.32 -12.97
C ILE A 13 -5.21 -0.47 -13.98
N ARG A 14 -6.51 -0.28 -13.76
CA ARG A 14 -7.35 0.55 -14.64
C ARG A 14 -6.98 2.03 -14.61
N ASP A 15 -6.62 2.55 -13.43
CA ASP A 15 -6.39 3.97 -13.20
C ASP A 15 -4.94 4.20 -12.75
N ARG A 16 -4.02 4.24 -13.71
CA ARG A 16 -2.60 4.53 -13.53
C ARG A 16 -2.28 5.90 -14.14
N GLY A 17 -1.66 6.76 -13.33
CA GLY A 17 -1.15 8.06 -13.78
C GLY A 17 0.04 7.96 -14.75
N GLU A 18 0.48 9.10 -15.23
CA GLU A 18 1.63 9.21 -16.12
C GLU A 18 2.96 8.95 -15.38
N GLY A 19 3.96 8.44 -16.09
CA GLY A 19 5.31 8.26 -15.57
C GLY A 19 5.45 7.23 -14.44
N VAL A 20 4.48 6.34 -14.26
CA VAL A 20 4.56 5.25 -13.27
C VAL A 20 5.52 4.19 -13.76
N CYS A 21 6.52 3.87 -12.92
CA CYS A 21 7.52 2.82 -13.18
C CYS A 21 7.31 1.65 -12.21
N MET A 22 7.21 0.43 -12.74
CA MET A 22 7.04 -0.79 -11.96
C MET A 22 8.16 -1.78 -12.32
N LEU A 23 8.92 -2.20 -11.33
CA LEU A 23 9.89 -3.28 -11.48
C LEU A 23 9.22 -4.60 -11.06
N GLY A 24 9.01 -5.47 -12.02
CA GLY A 24 8.31 -6.74 -11.78
C GLY A 24 9.11 -7.76 -10.94
N PRO A 25 8.43 -8.76 -10.37
CA PRO A 25 6.97 -8.91 -10.43
C PRO A 25 6.24 -7.95 -9.48
N VAL A 26 5.12 -7.38 -9.95
CA VAL A 26 4.14 -6.68 -9.12
C VAL A 26 2.82 -7.44 -9.16
N ARG A 27 2.04 -7.41 -8.08
CA ARG A 27 0.81 -8.18 -7.96
C ARG A 27 -0.34 -7.32 -7.44
N PHE A 28 -1.47 -7.41 -8.14
CA PHE A 28 -2.74 -6.84 -7.70
C PHE A 28 -3.77 -7.96 -7.64
N HIS A 29 -4.59 -8.01 -6.59
CA HIS A 29 -5.61 -9.04 -6.46
C HIS A 29 -6.69 -8.86 -7.53
N TYR A 30 -7.37 -7.72 -7.55
CA TYR A 30 -8.33 -7.36 -8.58
C TYR A 30 -7.77 -6.33 -9.57
N GLY A 31 -7.01 -5.35 -9.10
CA GLY A 31 -6.45 -4.26 -9.88
C GLY A 31 -7.44 -3.14 -10.21
N CYS A 32 -8.72 -3.44 -10.29
CA CYS A 32 -9.76 -2.46 -10.61
C CYS A 32 -10.15 -1.54 -9.44
N HIS A 33 -9.77 -1.88 -8.22
CA HIS A 33 -10.02 -1.06 -7.04
C HIS A 33 -8.78 -0.24 -6.62
N THR A 34 -7.67 -0.36 -7.35
CA THR A 34 -6.44 0.40 -7.09
C THR A 34 -6.28 1.56 -8.05
N ARG A 35 -6.03 2.74 -7.49
CA ARG A 35 -5.67 3.96 -8.23
C ARG A 35 -4.28 4.39 -7.85
N VAL A 36 -3.45 4.68 -8.84
CA VAL A 36 -2.07 5.11 -8.67
C VAL A 36 -1.89 6.47 -9.35
N GLY A 37 -1.39 7.44 -8.62
CA GLY A 37 -1.08 8.77 -9.12
C GLY A 37 0.11 8.78 -10.09
N ASN A 38 0.53 9.99 -10.46
CA ASN A 38 1.61 10.21 -11.43
C ASN A 38 2.98 9.97 -10.81
N HIS A 39 3.95 9.57 -11.66
CA HIS A 39 5.37 9.48 -11.32
C HIS A 39 5.68 8.62 -10.10
N CYS A 40 4.89 7.59 -9.86
CA CYS A 40 5.13 6.63 -8.79
C CYS A 40 6.14 5.56 -9.22
N PHE A 41 6.92 5.06 -8.27
CA PHE A 41 7.87 3.98 -8.46
C PHE A 41 7.54 2.81 -7.55
N MET A 42 7.37 1.62 -8.12
CA MET A 42 7.12 0.37 -7.40
C MET A 42 8.24 -0.62 -7.67
N ASN A 43 8.94 -1.02 -6.62
CA ASN A 43 10.04 -1.97 -6.70
C ASN A 43 9.54 -3.42 -6.70
N PHE A 44 10.47 -4.38 -6.78
CA PHE A 44 10.19 -5.82 -6.87
C PHE A 44 9.23 -6.31 -5.78
N ASN A 45 8.33 -7.21 -6.17
CA ASN A 45 7.35 -7.85 -5.30
C ASN A 45 6.37 -6.89 -4.60
N PHE A 46 6.13 -5.70 -5.18
CA PHE A 46 5.04 -4.85 -4.71
C PHE A 46 3.72 -5.60 -4.85
N THR A 47 2.93 -5.65 -3.77
CA THR A 47 1.71 -6.46 -3.73
C THR A 47 0.56 -5.64 -3.14
N VAL A 48 -0.60 -5.68 -3.81
CA VAL A 48 -1.84 -5.06 -3.32
C VAL A 48 -2.97 -6.07 -3.33
N GLN A 49 -3.59 -6.27 -2.16
CA GLN A 49 -4.87 -6.96 -2.05
C GLN A 49 -5.98 -5.90 -1.96
N ASP A 50 -6.57 -5.57 -3.10
CA ASP A 50 -7.53 -4.48 -3.27
C ASP A 50 -8.99 -4.96 -3.28
N ASP A 51 -9.38 -5.67 -2.21
CA ASP A 51 -10.79 -6.04 -1.97
C ASP A 51 -11.66 -4.83 -1.61
N ALA A 52 -11.04 -3.75 -1.08
CA ALA A 52 -11.59 -2.41 -0.95
C ALA A 52 -10.69 -1.41 -1.68
N PRO A 53 -11.15 -0.16 -1.93
CA PRO A 53 -10.37 0.84 -2.64
C PRO A 53 -8.99 1.10 -2.02
N VAL A 54 -7.96 1.13 -2.88
CA VAL A 54 -6.60 1.58 -2.57
C VAL A 54 -6.30 2.81 -3.41
N THR A 55 -5.99 3.92 -2.76
CA THR A 55 -5.61 5.16 -3.44
C THR A 55 -4.19 5.54 -3.07
N ILE A 56 -3.35 5.74 -4.08
CA ILE A 56 -1.96 6.17 -3.95
C ILE A 56 -1.81 7.50 -4.68
N GLY A 57 -1.32 8.51 -3.99
CA GLY A 57 -1.05 9.84 -4.54
C GLY A 57 0.15 9.85 -5.50
N ASP A 58 0.48 11.04 -6.00
CA ASP A 58 1.58 11.26 -6.94
C ASP A 58 2.95 11.11 -6.25
N HIS A 59 3.99 10.84 -7.06
CA HIS A 59 5.40 10.84 -6.64
C HIS A 59 5.74 9.89 -5.46
N CYS A 60 4.96 8.83 -5.28
CA CYS A 60 5.23 7.85 -4.24
C CYS A 60 6.28 6.83 -4.69
N ASN A 61 7.21 6.50 -3.78
CA ASN A 61 8.28 5.52 -4.00
C ASN A 61 8.15 4.35 -3.04
N PHE A 62 8.04 3.15 -3.60
CA PHE A 62 7.92 1.92 -2.82
C PHE A 62 9.17 1.06 -2.99
N GLY A 63 9.81 0.72 -1.87
CA GLY A 63 10.89 -0.25 -1.80
C GLY A 63 10.42 -1.68 -2.13
N PRO A 64 11.34 -2.65 -2.24
CA PRO A 64 10.97 -4.03 -2.54
C PRO A 64 10.13 -4.65 -1.42
N ASN A 65 9.26 -5.59 -1.80
CA ASN A 65 8.38 -6.36 -0.90
C ASN A 65 7.41 -5.49 -0.08
N VAL A 66 6.99 -4.33 -0.58
CA VAL A 66 5.92 -3.57 0.07
C VAL A 66 4.59 -4.22 -0.23
N THR A 67 3.78 -4.41 0.81
CA THR A 67 2.46 -5.04 0.71
C THR A 67 1.39 -4.12 1.30
N ILE A 68 0.32 -3.90 0.53
CA ILE A 68 -0.89 -3.19 0.96
C ILE A 68 -2.03 -4.19 1.02
N VAL A 69 -2.71 -4.29 2.16
CA VAL A 69 -3.83 -5.22 2.33
C VAL A 69 -5.07 -4.48 2.78
N THR A 70 -6.19 -4.79 2.16
CA THR A 70 -7.51 -4.25 2.53
C THR A 70 -8.44 -5.29 3.15
N PRO A 71 -8.36 -6.61 2.82
CA PRO A 71 -9.25 -7.61 3.37
C PRO A 71 -8.96 -7.96 4.82
N MET A 72 -10.02 -8.35 5.51
CA MET A 72 -10.01 -8.77 6.91
C MET A 72 -10.97 -9.95 7.10
N HIS A 73 -10.68 -10.77 8.09
CA HIS A 73 -11.57 -11.81 8.58
C HIS A 73 -12.00 -11.54 10.02
N PRO A 74 -13.13 -12.07 10.48
CA PRO A 74 -13.56 -11.98 11.87
C PRO A 74 -12.52 -12.52 12.85
N MET A 75 -12.42 -11.86 14.00
CA MET A 75 -11.53 -12.30 15.08
C MET A 75 -12.05 -13.56 15.77
N LEU A 76 -13.38 -13.70 15.88
CA LEU A 76 -13.99 -14.88 16.49
C LEU A 76 -13.92 -16.09 15.54
N PRO A 77 -13.44 -17.25 16.03
CA PRO A 77 -13.32 -18.45 15.20
C PRO A 77 -14.64 -18.89 14.56
N ASP A 78 -15.73 -18.79 15.29
CA ASP A 78 -17.06 -19.25 14.80
C ASP A 78 -17.59 -18.36 13.66
N GLU A 79 -17.26 -17.08 13.67
CA GLU A 79 -17.58 -16.17 12.57
C GLU A 79 -16.65 -16.33 11.36
N ARG A 80 -15.43 -16.81 11.57
CA ARG A 80 -14.42 -17.02 10.53
C ARG A 80 -14.56 -18.33 9.78
N ARG A 81 -15.22 -19.32 10.38
CA ARG A 81 -15.58 -20.57 9.71
C ARG A 81 -16.65 -20.33 8.65
N GLY A 82 -16.70 -21.22 7.67
CA GLY A 82 -17.75 -21.17 6.66
C GLY A 82 -19.14 -21.20 7.28
N MET A 83 -20.01 -20.33 6.80
CA MET A 83 -21.42 -20.27 7.19
C MET A 83 -22.29 -20.66 5.99
N VAL A 84 -23.26 -21.52 6.23
CA VAL A 84 -24.25 -21.87 5.21
C VAL A 84 -25.24 -20.69 5.09
N CYS A 85 -25.29 -20.08 3.90
CA CYS A 85 -26.20 -18.99 3.59
C CYS A 85 -27.59 -19.52 3.24
N ASP A 86 -28.61 -18.63 3.12
CA ASP A 86 -30.00 -18.99 2.81
C ASP A 86 -30.16 -19.75 1.49
N ASP A 87 -29.22 -19.61 0.57
CA ASP A 87 -29.16 -20.34 -0.70
C ASP A 87 -28.49 -21.73 -0.58
N GLY A 88 -28.15 -22.16 0.64
CA GLY A 88 -27.51 -23.44 0.92
C GLY A 88 -26.02 -23.49 0.60
N VAL A 89 -25.40 -22.40 0.18
CA VAL A 89 -23.96 -22.33 -0.16
C VAL A 89 -23.15 -21.90 1.05
N GLU A 90 -22.09 -22.63 1.35
CA GLU A 90 -21.11 -22.26 2.37
C GLU A 90 -20.26 -21.08 1.91
N ARG A 91 -20.20 -20.02 2.71
CA ARG A 91 -19.36 -18.83 2.46
C ARG A 91 -18.57 -18.45 3.70
N PHE A 92 -17.38 -17.95 3.46
CA PHE A 92 -16.51 -17.38 4.51
C PHE A 92 -16.77 -15.88 4.62
N LEU A 93 -16.97 -15.39 5.84
CA LEU A 93 -17.11 -13.97 6.08
C LEU A 93 -15.75 -13.28 5.88
N CYS A 94 -15.70 -12.40 4.89
CA CYS A 94 -14.60 -11.52 4.61
C CYS A 94 -15.13 -10.10 4.44
N TYR A 95 -14.43 -9.12 4.98
CA TYR A 95 -14.75 -7.72 4.80
C TYR A 95 -13.45 -6.94 4.56
N ALA A 96 -13.54 -5.74 4.01
CA ALA A 96 -12.37 -4.96 3.65
C ALA A 96 -12.52 -3.50 4.06
N LYS A 97 -11.40 -2.83 4.32
CA LYS A 97 -11.34 -1.39 4.58
C LYS A 97 -10.38 -0.72 3.62
N PRO A 98 -10.74 0.46 3.08
CA PRO A 98 -9.91 1.15 2.12
C PRO A 98 -8.58 1.59 2.73
N VAL A 99 -7.56 1.74 1.88
CA VAL A 99 -6.26 2.31 2.24
C VAL A 99 -6.02 3.55 1.39
N THR A 100 -5.57 4.63 2.01
CA THR A 100 -5.22 5.87 1.32
C THR A 100 -3.79 6.27 1.65
N ILE A 101 -3.01 6.59 0.62
CA ILE A 101 -1.63 7.07 0.72
C ILE A 101 -1.57 8.41 -0.02
N GLY A 102 -1.15 9.45 0.68
CA GLY A 102 -0.98 10.80 0.14
C GLY A 102 0.19 10.90 -0.83
N HIS A 103 0.41 12.10 -1.37
CA HIS A 103 1.50 12.39 -2.31
C HIS A 103 2.88 12.35 -1.64
N ASP A 104 3.93 12.16 -2.43
CA ASP A 104 5.34 12.29 -2.02
C ASP A 104 5.76 11.37 -0.86
N CYS A 105 5.17 10.19 -0.78
CA CYS A 105 5.51 9.22 0.26
C CYS A 105 6.63 8.26 -0.18
N TRP A 106 7.50 7.91 0.76
CA TRP A 106 8.52 6.90 0.56
C TRP A 106 8.38 5.75 1.55
N PHE A 107 8.33 4.54 1.02
CA PHE A 107 8.26 3.29 1.78
C PHE A 107 9.57 2.53 1.64
N GLY A 108 10.22 2.22 2.75
CA GLY A 108 11.34 1.31 2.79
C GLY A 108 10.95 -0.12 2.39
N ALA A 109 11.94 -1.01 2.29
CA ALA A 109 11.69 -2.42 1.97
C ALA A 109 10.87 -3.14 3.05
N ASN A 110 10.09 -4.16 2.66
CA ASN A 110 9.33 -5.04 3.55
C ASN A 110 8.31 -4.30 4.45
N VAL A 111 7.70 -3.23 3.95
CA VAL A 111 6.64 -2.53 4.67
C VAL A 111 5.30 -3.20 4.39
N VAL A 112 4.48 -3.35 5.44
CA VAL A 112 3.09 -3.80 5.34
C VAL A 112 2.16 -2.66 5.78
N VAL A 113 1.18 -2.31 4.92
CA VAL A 113 0.11 -1.37 5.26
C VAL A 113 -1.18 -2.14 5.49
N CYS A 114 -1.74 -2.01 6.70
CA CYS A 114 -2.93 -2.74 7.15
C CYS A 114 -4.24 -2.08 6.68
N PRO A 115 -5.36 -2.83 6.70
CA PRO A 115 -6.66 -2.35 6.28
C PRO A 115 -7.14 -1.12 7.05
N GLY A 116 -7.71 -0.15 6.33
CA GLY A 116 -8.32 1.05 6.92
C GLY A 116 -7.34 2.16 7.26
N VAL A 117 -6.06 2.04 6.89
CA VAL A 117 -5.02 3.03 7.20
C VAL A 117 -5.04 4.17 6.19
N THR A 118 -4.91 5.39 6.71
CA THR A 118 -4.60 6.59 5.94
C THR A 118 -3.19 7.07 6.27
N ILE A 119 -2.34 7.21 5.25
CA ILE A 119 -1.00 7.81 5.37
C ILE A 119 -1.06 9.17 4.68
N GLY A 120 -0.78 10.24 5.43
CA GLY A 120 -0.77 11.60 4.90
C GLY A 120 0.36 11.83 3.90
N GLU A 121 0.39 13.02 3.32
CA GLU A 121 1.41 13.41 2.33
C GLU A 121 2.79 13.57 2.96
N ASN A 122 3.85 13.49 2.13
CA ASN A 122 5.25 13.72 2.54
C ASN A 122 5.68 12.82 3.71
N CYS A 123 5.25 11.56 3.72
CA CYS A 123 5.61 10.61 4.78
C CYS A 123 6.74 9.69 4.34
N VAL A 124 7.56 9.30 5.30
CA VAL A 124 8.57 8.25 5.15
C VAL A 124 8.25 7.10 6.09
N ILE A 125 8.11 5.91 5.54
CA ILE A 125 7.87 4.69 6.30
C ILE A 125 9.13 3.84 6.28
N GLY A 126 9.74 3.66 7.44
CA GLY A 126 10.99 2.89 7.59
C GLY A 126 10.84 1.42 7.21
N ALA A 127 11.91 0.81 6.70
CA ALA A 127 11.91 -0.59 6.29
C ALA A 127 11.48 -1.56 7.43
N GLY A 128 10.79 -2.64 7.06
CA GLY A 128 10.30 -3.65 8.00
C GLY A 128 9.12 -3.21 8.87
N SER A 129 8.49 -2.07 8.55
CA SER A 129 7.39 -1.53 9.35
C SER A 129 6.06 -2.21 9.03
N VAL A 130 5.21 -2.32 10.06
CA VAL A 130 3.80 -2.74 9.92
C VAL A 130 2.91 -1.57 10.34
N VAL A 131 2.31 -0.89 9.36
CA VAL A 131 1.48 0.29 9.59
C VAL A 131 0.05 -0.15 9.91
N THR A 132 -0.34 -0.02 11.16
CA THR A 132 -1.64 -0.46 11.70
C THR A 132 -2.56 0.68 12.09
N ARG A 133 -2.12 1.93 11.94
CA ARG A 133 -2.86 3.17 12.28
C ARG A 133 -2.45 4.27 11.32
N ASP A 134 -3.27 5.29 11.25
CA ASP A 134 -3.01 6.48 10.42
C ASP A 134 -1.69 7.15 10.78
N ILE A 135 -1.02 7.65 9.74
CA ILE A 135 0.23 8.42 9.85
C ILE A 135 -0.05 9.85 9.38
N PRO A 136 0.15 10.85 10.23
CA PRO A 136 -0.06 12.24 9.85
C PRO A 136 0.96 12.73 8.82
N THR A 137 0.55 13.69 8.00
CA THR A 137 1.38 14.35 6.97
C THR A 137 2.74 14.78 7.53
N GLY A 138 3.78 14.67 6.72
CA GLY A 138 5.14 15.12 7.03
C GLY A 138 5.85 14.31 8.11
N SER A 139 5.50 13.04 8.28
CA SER A 139 6.02 12.19 9.35
C SER A 139 7.03 11.15 8.87
N PHE A 140 8.08 10.95 9.65
CA PHE A 140 8.86 9.71 9.61
C PHE A 140 8.29 8.74 10.65
N ALA A 141 7.82 7.59 10.17
CA ALA A 141 7.29 6.51 11.01
C ALA A 141 8.02 5.19 10.75
N ALA A 142 8.20 4.37 11.78
CA ALA A 142 8.85 3.07 11.65
C ALA A 142 8.43 2.10 12.75
N GLY A 143 8.70 0.81 12.53
CA GLY A 143 8.57 -0.26 13.51
C GLY A 143 7.38 -1.19 13.28
N ASN A 144 7.25 -2.21 14.13
CA ASN A 144 6.14 -3.16 14.15
C ASN A 144 5.56 -3.25 15.58
N PRO A 145 4.38 -2.67 15.84
CA PRO A 145 3.62 -1.78 14.95
C PRO A 145 4.32 -0.43 14.74
N ALA A 146 4.14 0.17 13.55
CA ALA A 146 4.74 1.45 13.20
C ALA A 146 4.25 2.58 14.14
N ARG A 147 5.19 3.46 14.49
CA ARG A 147 4.92 4.69 15.27
C ARG A 147 5.60 5.87 14.60
N VAL A 148 4.99 7.03 14.71
CA VAL A 148 5.65 8.28 14.32
C VAL A 148 6.87 8.48 15.22
N ILE A 149 8.03 8.59 14.60
CA ILE A 149 9.31 8.80 15.27
C ILE A 149 9.56 10.31 15.43
N ARG A 150 9.34 11.06 14.35
CA ARG A 150 9.52 12.52 14.31
C ARG A 150 8.89 13.13 13.05
N PRO A 151 8.68 14.44 13.02
CA PRO A 151 8.37 15.16 11.79
C PRO A 151 9.59 15.14 10.83
N ILE A 152 9.31 15.26 9.53
CA ILE A 152 10.29 15.52 8.49
C ILE A 152 10.43 17.05 8.37
N THR A 153 11.67 17.55 8.31
CA THR A 153 11.96 18.97 8.31
C THR A 153 13.01 19.33 7.25
N ALA A 154 13.22 20.63 7.02
CA ALA A 154 14.28 21.10 6.11
C ALA A 154 15.69 20.61 6.52
N ALA A 155 15.91 20.25 7.78
CA ALA A 155 17.19 19.68 8.24
C ALA A 155 17.48 18.29 7.66
N ASP A 156 16.47 17.61 7.12
CA ASP A 156 16.64 16.30 6.47
C ASP A 156 17.23 16.40 5.04
N THR A 157 17.52 17.61 4.56
CA THR A 157 18.11 17.83 3.24
C THR A 157 19.47 17.14 3.09
N VAL A 158 19.65 16.46 1.97
CA VAL A 158 20.92 15.85 1.58
C VAL A 158 21.59 16.58 0.39
N ARG A 159 20.98 17.69 -0.07
CA ARG A 159 21.46 18.42 -1.27
C ARG A 159 22.94 18.79 -1.18
N GLY A 160 23.41 19.22 -0.02
CA GLY A 160 24.82 19.57 0.20
C GLY A 160 25.81 18.39 0.16
N ARG A 161 25.32 17.15 0.20
CA ARG A 161 26.14 15.93 0.16
C ARG A 161 26.44 15.45 -1.28
N PHE A 162 25.71 15.99 -2.25
CA PHE A 162 25.79 15.57 -3.66
C PHE A 162 26.05 16.80 -4.55
N PRO A 163 27.32 17.24 -4.70
CA PRO A 163 27.67 18.37 -5.56
C PRO A 163 27.25 18.06 -7.00
N GLY A 164 26.56 19.00 -7.64
CA GLY A 164 26.05 18.85 -9.01
C GLY A 164 24.57 18.55 -9.15
N ILE A 165 23.86 18.25 -8.08
CA ILE A 165 22.40 18.20 -8.10
C ILE A 165 21.86 19.63 -7.99
N ARG A 166 21.29 20.11 -9.10
CA ARG A 166 20.51 21.36 -9.13
C ARG A 166 19.04 21.00 -8.91
N GLY A 167 18.45 21.56 -7.88
CA GLY A 167 17.02 21.42 -7.60
C GLY A 167 16.20 22.51 -8.28
#